data_91983d0a822348744273424faeebc378
#
_entry.id   91983d0a822348744273424faeebc378
#
_cell.length_a   1.000
_cell.length_b   1.000
_cell.length_c   1.000
_cell.angle_alpha   90.00
_cell.angle_beta   90.00
_cell.angle_gamma   90.00
#
_symmetry.space_group_name_H-M   'P 1'
#
loop_
_entity.id
_entity.type
_entity.pdbx_description
1 polymer ?
#
loop_
_entity_poly.entity_id
_entity_poly.type
_entity_poly.pdbx_seq_one_letter_code
_entity_poly.pdbx_strand_id
1 'polypeptide(L)'
;ATMAAMRVLVSGFEPFGGDVANASADAVAALADGWADPDLELRTVILPVSFDAAPRVLAEAIRRERPDAVLCVGEAGGRGAVTPERWAVNERQARIPDNDGEQPSGPIDDGAQRLASRLDVDAMVAAIQRSGIHAEASEDAGRFVCNAVFRAALTGFDGPAGFIHVPALRLSG
;
A
#
# COMPACT_ATOMS: atom_id res chain seq x y z
N ALA A 1 6.24 1.67 34.32
CA ALA A 1 5.53 0.79 33.38
C ALA A 1 6.14 0.99 32.01
N THR A 2 6.72 -0.07 31.42
CA THR A 2 7.24 -0.03 30.04
C THR A 2 6.06 0.06 29.11
N MET A 3 5.97 1.10 28.28
CA MET A 3 4.95 1.19 27.25
C MET A 3 5.21 0.09 26.20
N ALA A 4 4.16 -0.62 25.78
CA ALA A 4 4.29 -1.56 24.67
C ALA A 4 4.74 -0.83 23.41
N ALA A 5 5.64 -1.43 22.62
CA ALA A 5 6.06 -0.89 21.34
C ALA A 5 4.86 -0.72 20.41
N MET A 6 4.80 0.38 19.68
CA MET A 6 3.80 0.63 18.65
C MET A 6 4.01 -0.35 17.50
N ARG A 7 2.95 -1.01 17.05
CA ARG A 7 3.02 -2.00 15.98
C ARG A 7 2.54 -1.43 14.66
N VAL A 8 3.37 -1.52 13.63
CA VAL A 8 3.04 -1.08 12.27
C VAL A 8 3.00 -2.29 11.34
N LEU A 9 1.89 -2.45 10.64
CA LEU A 9 1.76 -3.43 9.56
C LEU A 9 2.04 -2.76 8.23
N VAL A 10 3.01 -3.28 7.49
CA VAL A 10 3.35 -2.81 6.14
C VAL A 10 3.09 -3.92 5.13
N SER A 11 2.32 -3.61 4.09
CA SER A 11 2.04 -4.55 3.00
C SER A 11 2.74 -4.17 1.71
N GLY A 12 3.13 -5.18 0.93
CA GLY A 12 3.56 -5.07 -0.45
C GLY A 12 2.76 -6.03 -1.32
N PHE A 13 3.07 -6.10 -2.59
CA PHE A 13 2.39 -6.98 -3.55
C PHE A 13 3.34 -7.96 -4.21
N GLU A 14 2.83 -9.14 -4.55
CA GLU A 14 3.49 -10.10 -5.42
C GLU A 14 3.66 -9.55 -6.85
N PRO A 15 4.54 -10.13 -7.69
CA PRO A 15 4.64 -9.76 -9.11
C PRO A 15 3.33 -10.00 -9.87
N PHE A 16 3.06 -9.15 -10.89
CA PHE A 16 1.89 -9.28 -11.75
C PHE A 16 2.23 -8.84 -13.19
N GLY A 17 1.32 -9.11 -14.12
CA GLY A 17 1.42 -8.66 -15.52
C GLY A 17 2.59 -9.30 -16.29
N GLY A 18 3.06 -10.47 -15.86
CA GLY A 18 4.19 -11.16 -16.47
C GLY A 18 5.57 -10.72 -15.94
N ASP A 19 5.61 -9.77 -15.00
CA ASP A 19 6.84 -9.34 -14.35
C ASP A 19 7.37 -10.41 -13.39
N VAL A 20 8.69 -10.48 -13.23
CA VAL A 20 9.36 -11.42 -12.32
C VAL A 20 9.57 -10.83 -10.92
N ALA A 21 9.37 -9.54 -10.75
CA ALA A 21 9.55 -8.81 -9.50
C ALA A 21 8.48 -7.72 -9.33
N ASN A 22 8.26 -7.31 -8.10
CA ASN A 22 7.44 -6.15 -7.77
C ASN A 22 8.21 -5.28 -6.79
N ALA A 23 8.39 -4.01 -7.14
CA ALA A 23 9.19 -3.07 -6.34
C ALA A 23 8.65 -2.90 -4.92
N SER A 24 7.33 -3.06 -4.70
CA SER A 24 6.75 -2.96 -3.36
C SER A 24 7.14 -4.16 -2.47
N ALA A 25 7.20 -5.36 -3.02
CA ALA A 25 7.67 -6.54 -2.29
C ALA A 25 9.15 -6.39 -1.92
N ASP A 26 9.98 -5.91 -2.85
CA ASP A 26 11.40 -5.68 -2.60
C ASP A 26 11.62 -4.60 -1.54
N ALA A 27 10.84 -3.52 -1.57
CA ALA A 27 10.88 -2.46 -0.57
C ALA A 27 10.51 -2.98 0.83
N VAL A 28 9.45 -3.77 0.92
CA VAL A 28 9.01 -4.39 2.19
C VAL A 28 10.05 -5.35 2.74
N ALA A 29 10.65 -6.18 1.89
CA ALA A 29 11.72 -7.09 2.29
C ALA A 29 12.95 -6.34 2.80
N ALA A 30 13.38 -5.30 2.10
CA ALA A 30 14.50 -4.46 2.50
C ALA A 30 14.23 -3.74 3.83
N LEU A 31 13.01 -3.25 4.01
CA LEU A 31 12.57 -2.64 5.26
C LEU A 31 12.65 -3.62 6.43
N ALA A 32 12.16 -4.84 6.25
CA ALA A 32 12.19 -5.88 7.28
C ALA A 32 13.62 -6.29 7.65
N ASP A 33 14.50 -6.44 6.66
CA ASP A 33 15.90 -6.82 6.87
C ASP A 33 16.69 -5.74 7.62
N GLY A 34 16.40 -4.47 7.38
CA GLY A 34 17.09 -3.35 8.01
C GLY A 34 16.41 -2.79 9.25
N TRP A 35 15.29 -3.37 9.67
CA TRP A 35 14.51 -2.83 10.78
C TRP A 35 15.22 -2.99 12.12
N ALA A 36 15.41 -1.88 12.81
CA ALA A 36 16.13 -1.84 14.09
C ALA A 36 15.54 -0.84 15.10
N ASP A 37 14.33 -0.33 14.86
CA ASP A 37 13.69 0.63 15.76
C ASP A 37 13.15 -0.09 17.02
N PRO A 38 13.63 0.25 18.22
CA PRO A 38 13.18 -0.44 19.43
C PRO A 38 11.76 -0.02 19.89
N ASP A 39 11.27 1.12 19.43
CA ASP A 39 9.98 1.68 19.81
C ASP A 39 8.85 1.29 18.85
N LEU A 40 9.20 0.77 17.67
CA LEU A 40 8.26 0.34 16.63
C LEU A 40 8.47 -1.13 16.31
N GLU A 41 7.42 -1.92 16.47
CA GLU A 41 7.39 -3.32 16.05
C GLU A 41 6.86 -3.41 14.62
N LEU A 42 7.69 -3.89 13.69
CA LEU A 42 7.30 -4.06 12.31
C LEU A 42 6.67 -5.44 12.07
N ARG A 43 5.53 -5.46 11.41
CA ARG A 43 4.92 -6.65 10.80
C ARG A 43 4.74 -6.41 9.32
N THR A 44 4.95 -7.44 8.51
CA THR A 44 4.85 -7.34 7.06
C THR A 44 3.95 -8.42 6.48
N VAL A 45 3.33 -8.13 5.34
CA VAL A 45 2.53 -9.07 4.58
C VAL A 45 2.66 -8.77 3.09
N ILE A 46 2.76 -9.81 2.26
CA ILE A 46 2.74 -9.68 0.81
C ILE A 46 1.36 -10.10 0.31
N LEU A 47 0.70 -9.21 -0.42
CA LEU A 47 -0.64 -9.39 -0.92
C LEU A 47 -0.62 -9.95 -2.34
N PRO A 48 -1.55 -10.84 -2.69
CA PRO A 48 -1.74 -11.22 -4.09
C PRO A 48 -2.30 -10.05 -4.89
N VAL A 49 -1.96 -9.96 -6.19
CA VAL A 49 -2.56 -8.97 -7.08
C VAL A 49 -3.90 -9.50 -7.58
N SER A 50 -4.88 -9.42 -6.71
CA SER A 50 -6.24 -9.92 -6.90
C SER A 50 -7.24 -8.97 -6.25
N PHE A 51 -8.27 -8.55 -6.99
CA PHE A 51 -9.32 -7.68 -6.45
C PHE A 51 -10.10 -8.32 -5.31
N ASP A 52 -10.28 -9.63 -5.35
CA ASP A 52 -10.96 -10.38 -4.29
C ASP A 52 -10.03 -10.73 -3.13
N ALA A 53 -8.89 -11.33 -3.44
CA ALA A 53 -8.01 -11.90 -2.42
C ALA A 53 -7.20 -10.85 -1.65
N ALA A 54 -6.70 -9.78 -2.30
CA ALA A 54 -5.84 -8.82 -1.64
C ALA A 54 -6.51 -8.11 -0.45
N PRO A 55 -7.73 -7.56 -0.58
CA PRO A 55 -8.41 -6.96 0.58
C PRO A 55 -8.67 -7.97 1.70
N ARG A 56 -8.99 -9.21 1.36
CA ARG A 56 -9.26 -10.28 2.34
C ARG A 56 -7.99 -10.67 3.10
N VAL A 57 -6.87 -10.86 2.39
CA VAL A 57 -5.57 -11.18 3.02
C VAL A 57 -5.10 -10.02 3.92
N LEU A 58 -5.29 -8.78 3.50
CA LEU A 58 -4.99 -7.61 4.33
C LEU A 58 -5.85 -7.59 5.60
N ALA A 59 -7.16 -7.80 5.48
CA ALA A 59 -8.06 -7.85 6.64
C ALA A 59 -7.67 -8.95 7.63
N GLU A 60 -7.28 -10.11 7.13
CA GLU A 60 -6.79 -11.21 7.97
C GLU A 60 -5.49 -10.86 8.68
N ALA A 61 -4.53 -10.24 7.99
CA ALA A 61 -3.28 -9.76 8.59
C ALA A 61 -3.56 -8.72 9.69
N ILE A 62 -4.46 -7.77 9.46
CA ILE A 62 -4.86 -6.77 10.46
C ILE A 62 -5.44 -7.47 11.72
N ARG A 63 -6.32 -8.45 11.55
CA ARG A 63 -6.89 -9.20 12.68
C ARG A 63 -5.84 -10.00 13.46
N ARG A 64 -4.91 -10.64 12.76
CA ARG A 64 -3.85 -11.46 13.35
C ARG A 64 -2.81 -10.62 14.06
N GLU A 65 -2.32 -9.58 13.42
CA GLU A 65 -1.21 -8.77 13.92
C GLU A 65 -1.65 -7.68 14.90
N ARG A 66 -2.90 -7.25 14.86
CA ARG A 66 -3.46 -6.15 15.67
C ARG A 66 -2.58 -4.91 15.66
N PRO A 67 -2.31 -4.32 14.49
CA PRO A 67 -1.44 -3.16 14.38
C PRO A 67 -2.07 -1.89 14.96
N ASP A 68 -1.20 -0.95 15.33
CA ASP A 68 -1.61 0.42 15.70
C ASP A 68 -1.70 1.33 14.47
N ALA A 69 -0.99 0.97 13.39
CA ALA A 69 -1.04 1.67 12.11
C ALA A 69 -0.83 0.69 10.94
N VAL A 70 -1.39 1.03 9.78
CA VAL A 70 -1.28 0.25 8.54
C VAL A 70 -0.75 1.11 7.41
N LEU A 71 0.33 0.67 6.78
CA LEU A 71 0.88 1.28 5.58
C LEU A 71 0.93 0.27 4.45
N CYS A 72 0.20 0.54 3.37
CA CYS A 72 0.23 -0.28 2.17
C CYS A 72 1.18 0.34 1.15
N VAL A 73 1.99 -0.50 0.50
CA VAL A 73 2.94 -0.09 -0.53
C VAL A 73 2.61 -0.83 -1.83
N GLY A 74 2.55 -0.11 -2.94
CA GLY A 74 2.32 -0.67 -4.26
C GLY A 74 3.31 -0.12 -5.28
N GLU A 75 3.50 -0.84 -6.39
CA GLU A 75 4.31 -0.41 -7.51
C GLU A 75 3.44 0.38 -8.51
N ALA A 76 3.91 1.56 -8.90
CA ALA A 76 3.31 2.34 -9.98
C ALA A 76 4.31 2.49 -11.14
N GLY A 77 4.16 1.66 -12.16
CA GLY A 77 4.92 1.79 -13.40
C GLY A 77 4.68 3.15 -14.05
N GLY A 78 5.73 3.78 -14.54
CA GLY A 78 5.65 5.08 -15.19
C GLY A 78 5.76 6.29 -14.26
N ARG A 79 5.77 6.12 -12.94
CA ARG A 79 6.08 7.20 -12.01
C ARG A 79 7.59 7.27 -11.75
N GLY A 80 8.12 8.49 -11.65
CA GLY A 80 9.54 8.73 -11.33
C GLY A 80 9.81 9.09 -9.87
N ALA A 81 8.78 9.18 -9.04
CA ALA A 81 8.86 9.57 -7.64
C ALA A 81 8.15 8.56 -6.73
N VAL A 82 8.53 8.51 -5.47
CA VAL A 82 7.74 7.87 -4.42
C VAL A 82 6.55 8.77 -4.11
N THR A 83 5.34 8.22 -4.19
CA THR A 83 4.12 9.01 -4.10
C THR A 83 3.17 8.51 -3.02
N PRO A 84 3.19 9.13 -1.82
CA PRO A 84 2.12 8.95 -0.84
C PRO A 84 0.79 9.43 -1.42
N GLU A 85 -0.24 8.60 -1.29
CA GLU A 85 -1.56 8.83 -1.89
C GLU A 85 -2.49 9.54 -0.92
N ARG A 86 -3.19 10.58 -1.40
CA ARG A 86 -4.15 11.35 -0.59
C ARG A 86 -5.52 10.69 -0.48
N TRP A 87 -5.95 9.97 -1.54
CA TRP A 87 -7.32 9.51 -1.68
C TRP A 87 -7.41 8.07 -2.19
N ALA A 88 -8.30 7.30 -1.59
CA ALA A 88 -8.81 6.07 -2.18
C ALA A 88 -10.19 6.34 -2.78
N VAL A 89 -10.43 5.95 -4.03
CA VAL A 89 -11.69 6.15 -4.71
C VAL A 89 -12.58 4.91 -4.70
N ASN A 90 -13.89 5.12 -4.74
CA ASN A 90 -14.88 4.05 -4.79
C ASN A 90 -15.14 3.62 -6.23
N GLU A 91 -14.09 3.17 -6.90
CA GLU A 91 -14.17 2.75 -8.30
C GLU A 91 -13.12 1.69 -8.63
N ARG A 92 -13.54 0.70 -9.39
CA ARG A 92 -12.67 -0.27 -10.08
C ARG A 92 -12.78 0.00 -11.57
N GLN A 93 -11.64 0.04 -12.23
CA GLN A 93 -11.57 0.09 -13.69
C GLN A 93 -10.27 -0.58 -14.11
N ALA A 94 -10.31 -1.92 -14.16
CA ALA A 94 -9.16 -2.71 -14.53
C ALA A 94 -8.90 -2.62 -16.04
N ARG A 95 -7.72 -2.17 -16.43
CA ARG A 95 -7.28 -2.13 -17.83
C ARG A 95 -6.77 -3.48 -18.32
N ILE A 96 -6.30 -4.28 -17.40
CA ILE A 96 -5.81 -5.65 -17.62
C ILE A 96 -6.41 -6.55 -16.54
N PRO A 97 -6.50 -7.86 -16.78
CA PRO A 97 -6.89 -8.80 -15.73
C PRO A 97 -5.92 -8.78 -14.56
N ASP A 98 -6.43 -9.02 -13.37
CA ASP A 98 -5.60 -9.33 -12.20
C ASP A 98 -5.00 -10.75 -12.31
N ASN A 99 -4.26 -11.20 -11.29
CA ASN A 99 -3.63 -12.53 -11.33
C ASN A 99 -4.63 -13.69 -11.29
N ASP A 100 -5.88 -13.44 -10.93
CA ASP A 100 -6.96 -14.43 -10.97
C ASP A 100 -7.75 -14.39 -12.28
N GLY A 101 -7.40 -13.50 -13.20
CA GLY A 101 -8.07 -13.31 -14.48
C GLY A 101 -9.29 -12.40 -14.42
N GLU A 102 -9.54 -11.74 -13.29
CA GLU A 102 -10.66 -10.83 -13.11
C GLU A 102 -10.34 -9.42 -13.59
N GLN A 103 -11.28 -8.82 -14.28
CA GLN A 103 -11.15 -7.46 -14.85
C GLN A 103 -12.39 -6.64 -14.52
N PRO A 104 -12.62 -6.32 -13.22
CA PRO A 104 -13.85 -5.66 -12.81
C PRO A 104 -13.90 -4.19 -13.16
N SER A 105 -15.13 -3.65 -13.18
CA SER A 105 -15.43 -2.23 -13.26
C SER A 105 -16.56 -1.88 -12.28
N GLY A 106 -16.72 -0.57 -11.98
CA GLY A 106 -17.78 -0.09 -11.12
C GLY A 106 -17.37 0.11 -9.66
N PRO A 107 -18.31 0.44 -8.78
CA PRO A 107 -18.01 0.77 -7.39
C PRO A 107 -17.46 -0.43 -6.61
N ILE A 108 -16.65 -0.13 -5.60
CA ILE A 108 -16.09 -1.13 -4.68
C ILE A 108 -17.10 -1.48 -3.58
N ASP A 109 -17.78 -0.46 -3.06
CA ASP A 109 -18.76 -0.58 -1.98
C ASP A 109 -19.84 0.50 -2.10
N ASP A 110 -20.75 0.57 -1.13
CA ASP A 110 -21.85 1.56 -1.09
C ASP A 110 -21.47 2.86 -0.39
N GLY A 111 -20.19 3.05 -0.03
CA GLY A 111 -19.72 4.19 0.73
C GLY A 111 -19.45 5.44 -0.10
N ALA A 112 -18.76 6.40 0.52
CA ALA A 112 -18.40 7.68 -0.09
C ALA A 112 -17.58 7.49 -1.38
N GLN A 113 -17.68 8.45 -2.30
CA GLN A 113 -16.97 8.42 -3.58
C GLN A 113 -15.45 8.37 -3.41
N ARG A 114 -14.92 9.02 -2.38
CA ARG A 114 -13.52 8.94 -2.01
C ARG A 114 -13.33 9.00 -0.50
N LEU A 115 -12.25 8.39 -0.02
CA LEU A 115 -11.84 8.41 1.37
C LEU A 115 -10.43 8.97 1.48
N ALA A 116 -10.22 9.88 2.43
CA ALA A 116 -8.91 10.46 2.69
C ALA A 116 -7.98 9.45 3.38
N SER A 117 -6.69 9.48 3.04
CA SER A 117 -5.66 8.84 3.86
C SER A 117 -5.75 9.34 5.30
N ARG A 118 -5.57 8.45 6.26
CA ARG A 118 -5.46 8.84 7.67
C ARG A 118 -4.01 8.90 8.17
N LEU A 119 -3.06 8.93 7.24
CA LEU A 119 -1.68 9.31 7.50
C LEU A 119 -1.45 10.75 7.04
N ASP A 120 -0.50 11.43 7.66
CA ASP A 120 -0.10 12.78 7.23
C ASP A 120 0.75 12.69 5.97
N VAL A 121 0.12 12.83 4.80
CA VAL A 121 0.76 12.69 3.50
C VAL A 121 1.89 13.71 3.31
N ASP A 122 1.68 14.96 3.72
CA ASP A 122 2.71 15.99 3.56
C ASP A 122 3.94 15.73 4.45
N ALA A 123 3.71 15.24 5.66
CA ALA A 123 4.80 14.81 6.55
C ALA A 123 5.57 13.62 5.98
N MET A 124 4.87 12.66 5.36
CA MET A 124 5.49 11.52 4.68
C MET A 124 6.36 11.96 3.51
N VAL A 125 5.85 12.83 2.66
CA VAL A 125 6.62 13.40 1.53
C VAL A 125 7.88 14.10 2.04
N ALA A 126 7.76 14.96 3.05
CA ALA A 126 8.90 15.65 3.64
C ALA A 126 9.94 14.68 4.23
N ALA A 127 9.50 13.62 4.92
CA ALA A 127 10.41 12.62 5.49
C ALA A 127 11.17 11.86 4.40
N ILE A 128 10.50 11.47 3.33
CA ILE A 128 11.13 10.78 2.20
C ILE A 128 12.15 11.69 1.49
N GLN A 129 11.78 12.95 1.26
CA GLN A 129 12.67 13.94 0.65
C GLN A 129 13.93 14.20 1.50
N ARG A 130 13.80 14.23 2.83
CA ARG A 130 14.95 14.36 3.73
C ARG A 130 15.94 13.20 3.64
N SER A 131 15.49 12.03 3.21
CA SER A 131 16.39 10.89 2.96
C SER A 131 17.07 10.92 1.58
N GLY A 132 16.84 11.97 0.80
CA GLY A 132 17.46 12.15 -0.52
C GLY A 132 16.70 11.48 -1.67
N ILE A 133 15.47 11.00 -1.41
CA ILE A 133 14.64 10.33 -2.41
C ILE A 133 13.59 11.33 -2.95
N HIS A 134 13.40 11.33 -4.26
CA HIS A 134 12.36 12.14 -4.88
C HIS A 134 10.97 11.64 -4.47
N ALA A 135 10.18 12.51 -3.89
CA ALA A 135 8.83 12.22 -3.43
C ALA A 135 7.90 13.40 -3.67
N GLU A 136 6.65 13.10 -3.94
CA GLU A 136 5.57 14.07 -4.10
C GLU A 136 4.24 13.44 -3.68
N ALA A 137 3.28 14.25 -3.23
CA ALA A 137 1.95 13.75 -2.94
C ALA A 137 1.20 13.42 -4.24
N SER A 138 0.40 12.36 -4.21
CA SER A 138 -0.46 11.96 -5.33
C SER A 138 -1.94 12.14 -4.99
N GLU A 139 -2.69 12.68 -5.94
CA GLU A 139 -4.15 12.85 -5.83
C GLU A 139 -4.93 11.68 -6.45
N ASP A 140 -4.25 10.72 -7.10
CA ASP A 140 -4.88 9.62 -7.81
C ASP A 140 -4.09 8.31 -7.66
N ALA A 141 -4.61 7.39 -6.86
CA ALA A 141 -4.04 6.07 -6.64
C ALA A 141 -4.38 5.06 -7.76
N GLY A 142 -5.06 5.49 -8.80
CA GLY A 142 -5.58 4.62 -9.85
C GLY A 142 -6.87 3.90 -9.46
N ARG A 143 -7.25 2.91 -10.27
CA ARG A 143 -8.51 2.13 -10.09
C ARG A 143 -8.28 0.64 -10.22
N PHE A 144 -7.07 0.21 -9.94
CA PHE A 144 -6.66 -1.20 -9.94
C PHE A 144 -6.60 -1.76 -8.51
N VAL A 145 -5.93 -2.86 -8.30
CA VAL A 145 -5.89 -3.57 -7.00
C VAL A 145 -5.31 -2.69 -5.89
N CYS A 146 -4.31 -1.84 -6.18
CA CYS A 146 -3.74 -0.92 -5.19
C CYS A 146 -4.80 0.00 -4.57
N ASN A 147 -5.63 0.62 -5.38
CA ASN A 147 -6.72 1.48 -4.88
C ASN A 147 -7.75 0.67 -4.07
N ALA A 148 -8.08 -0.54 -4.51
CA ALA A 148 -9.00 -1.42 -3.78
C ALA A 148 -8.44 -1.79 -2.39
N VAL A 149 -7.16 -2.08 -2.29
CA VAL A 149 -6.45 -2.36 -1.03
C VAL A 149 -6.40 -1.11 -0.13
N PHE A 150 -6.07 0.04 -0.71
CA PHE A 150 -6.06 1.32 0.02
C PHE A 150 -7.43 1.61 0.63
N ARG A 151 -8.49 1.45 -0.16
CA ARG A 151 -9.86 1.62 0.34
C ARG A 151 -10.21 0.59 1.42
N ALA A 152 -9.83 -0.67 1.24
CA ALA A 152 -10.06 -1.73 2.23
C ALA A 152 -9.35 -1.43 3.57
N ALA A 153 -8.13 -0.89 3.54
CA ALA A 153 -7.43 -0.46 4.74
C ALA A 153 -8.18 0.66 5.47
N LEU A 154 -8.74 1.62 4.73
CA LEU A 154 -9.48 2.73 5.31
C LEU A 154 -10.87 2.34 5.84
N THR A 155 -11.52 1.36 5.25
CA THR A 155 -12.85 0.90 5.69
C THR A 155 -12.81 -0.22 6.73
N GLY A 156 -11.76 -1.04 6.72
CA GLY A 156 -11.63 -2.20 7.59
C GLY A 156 -10.72 -2.01 8.80
N PHE A 157 -10.15 -0.82 8.99
CA PHE A 157 -9.25 -0.48 10.09
C PHE A 157 -9.53 0.94 10.55
N ASP A 158 -9.64 1.17 11.87
CA ASP A 158 -10.04 2.46 12.43
C ASP A 158 -8.87 3.40 12.76
N GLY A 159 -7.65 2.87 12.83
CA GLY A 159 -6.45 3.64 13.17
C GLY A 159 -5.81 4.34 11.96
N PRO A 160 -4.60 4.90 12.16
CA PRO A 160 -3.83 5.49 11.07
C PRO A 160 -3.58 4.49 9.95
N ALA A 161 -3.98 4.82 8.73
CA ALA A 161 -3.83 3.97 7.57
C ALA A 161 -3.63 4.79 6.29
N GLY A 162 -2.77 4.33 5.41
CA GLY A 162 -2.50 5.00 4.15
C GLY A 162 -1.79 4.12 3.14
N PHE A 163 -1.42 4.73 2.02
CA PHE A 163 -0.84 4.06 0.87
C PHE A 163 0.29 4.88 0.25
N ILE A 164 1.37 4.21 -0.14
CA ILE A 164 2.48 4.79 -0.90
C ILE A 164 2.67 3.98 -2.18
N HIS A 165 2.74 4.64 -3.33
CA HIS A 165 3.25 4.03 -4.55
C HIS A 165 4.76 4.28 -4.67
N VAL A 166 5.50 3.23 -5.04
CA VAL A 166 6.91 3.30 -5.38
C VAL A 166 7.09 3.08 -6.89
N PRO A 167 8.11 3.69 -7.53
CA PRO A 167 8.40 3.45 -8.93
C PRO A 167 8.75 2.00 -9.21
N ALA A 168 8.42 1.52 -10.41
CA ALA A 168 8.89 0.21 -10.86
C ALA A 168 10.41 0.19 -10.97
N LEU A 169 11.03 -0.90 -10.51
CA LEU A 169 12.46 -1.13 -10.73
C LEU A 169 12.65 -1.43 -12.22
N ARG A 170 13.23 -0.47 -12.95
CA ARG A 170 13.74 -0.75 -14.29
C ARG A 170 15.11 -1.40 -14.11
N LEU A 171 15.20 -2.68 -14.36
CA LEU A 171 16.50 -3.29 -14.65
C LEU A 171 16.98 -2.62 -15.94
N SER A 172 17.99 -1.76 -15.82
CA SER A 172 18.70 -1.23 -16.98
C SER A 172 19.35 -2.44 -17.65
N GLY A 173 18.77 -2.81 -18.80
CA GLY A 173 19.34 -3.77 -19.71
C GLY A 173 20.58 -3.22 -20.40
#